data_382583f32a3e069850a402e4c6496fda
#
_entry.id   382583f32a3e069850a402e4c6496fda
#
_cell.length_a   1.000
_cell.length_b   1.000
_cell.length_c   1.000
_cell.angle_alpha   90.00
_cell.angle_beta   90.00
_cell.angle_gamma   90.00
#
_symmetry.space_group_name_H-M   'P 1'
#
loop_
_entity.id
_entity.type
_entity.pdbx_description
1 polymer ?
#
loop_
_entity_poly.entity_id
_entity_poly.type
_entity_poly.pdbx_seq_one_letter_code
_entity_poly.pdbx_strand_id
1 'polypeptide(L)'
;MNDYFPKSKKPPQLKKLLLEAVEILTSVGIPLESQTERRLERIALCFLAVAGVTRSWREAKGLDDGHHLKSRDVIDFINQHFGESISKGSYDDIRRKDLKLLVLADVIINSGQNPTAATNDPTRGYSLEPEFKQLIQTFNTKAWSLKLSVYLQNRTSLSALLTRQRTLTRIPVLLPDGQTIDLSAGEHNILQKKIIEDFLPRFGKGCQLLYIGDTANKLLYLEKEALKRLNFFELSHDELPDIIAYDQQNNWLYLIEAVHSSGPINEIRLDERLHRTINLCHSFFDQK
;
A
#
# COMPACT_ATOMS: atom_id res chain seq x y z
N MET A 1 -16.68 3.78 -20.98
CA MET A 1 -16.59 3.58 -19.52
C MET A 1 -15.95 2.21 -19.30
N ASN A 2 -14.80 2.15 -18.65
CA ASN A 2 -14.16 0.87 -18.35
C ASN A 2 -15.01 0.10 -17.34
N ASP A 3 -15.24 -1.20 -17.57
CA ASP A 3 -15.93 -2.03 -16.57
C ASP A 3 -14.90 -2.50 -15.51
N TYR A 4 -14.80 -1.75 -14.43
CA TYR A 4 -13.91 -2.07 -13.31
C TYR A 4 -14.40 -3.24 -12.45
N PHE A 5 -15.66 -3.67 -12.65
CA PHE A 5 -16.31 -4.68 -11.82
C PHE A 5 -16.95 -5.81 -12.66
N PRO A 6 -16.20 -6.48 -13.55
CA PRO A 6 -16.76 -7.51 -14.43
C PRO A 6 -17.29 -8.72 -13.67
N LYS A 7 -16.72 -9.02 -12.49
CA LYS A 7 -17.14 -10.18 -11.66
C LYS A 7 -18.17 -9.82 -10.59
N SER A 8 -18.52 -8.54 -10.43
CA SER A 8 -19.45 -8.10 -9.39
C SER A 8 -20.87 -8.58 -9.66
N LYS A 9 -21.47 -9.22 -8.64
CA LYS A 9 -22.88 -9.68 -8.64
C LYS A 9 -23.85 -8.63 -8.06
N LYS A 10 -23.40 -7.41 -7.87
CA LYS A 10 -24.22 -6.33 -7.29
C LYS A 10 -25.34 -5.88 -8.25
N PRO A 11 -26.45 -5.35 -7.71
CA PRO A 11 -27.54 -4.80 -8.52
C PRO A 11 -27.02 -3.75 -9.51
N PRO A 12 -27.60 -3.65 -10.73
CA PRO A 12 -27.11 -2.73 -11.77
C PRO A 12 -26.98 -1.28 -11.32
N GLN A 13 -27.93 -0.80 -10.50
CA GLN A 13 -27.88 0.57 -9.96
C GLN A 13 -26.68 0.80 -9.04
N LEU A 14 -26.38 -0.16 -8.18
CA LEU A 14 -25.20 -0.07 -7.30
C LEU A 14 -23.91 -0.22 -8.09
N LYS A 15 -23.86 -1.14 -9.06
CA LYS A 15 -22.70 -1.28 -9.95
C LYS A 15 -22.41 0.04 -10.69
N LYS A 16 -23.47 0.72 -11.17
CA LYS A 16 -23.32 2.05 -11.78
C LYS A 16 -22.73 3.07 -10.82
N LEU A 17 -23.23 3.17 -9.59
CA LEU A 17 -22.66 4.09 -8.57
C LEU A 17 -21.19 3.78 -8.24
N LEU A 18 -20.84 2.51 -8.17
CA LEU A 18 -19.45 2.10 -7.94
C LEU A 18 -18.53 2.50 -9.10
N LEU A 19 -18.97 2.33 -10.35
CA LEU A 19 -18.25 2.78 -11.54
C LEU A 19 -18.07 4.31 -11.53
N GLU A 20 -19.13 5.04 -11.24
CA GLU A 20 -19.10 6.50 -11.12
C GLU A 20 -18.17 6.96 -9.98
N ALA A 21 -18.17 6.26 -8.84
CA ALA A 21 -17.25 6.54 -7.73
C ALA A 21 -15.79 6.38 -8.15
N VAL A 22 -15.45 5.30 -8.85
CA VAL A 22 -14.09 5.09 -9.37
C VAL A 22 -13.73 6.15 -10.40
N GLU A 23 -14.63 6.51 -11.31
CA GLU A 23 -14.43 7.56 -12.31
C GLU A 23 -14.15 8.91 -11.65
N ILE A 24 -14.92 9.32 -10.66
CA ILE A 24 -14.71 10.55 -9.89
C ILE A 24 -13.35 10.54 -9.22
N LEU A 25 -13.02 9.48 -8.49
CA LEU A 25 -11.74 9.37 -7.76
C LEU A 25 -10.54 9.37 -8.72
N THR A 26 -10.64 8.69 -9.84
CA THR A 26 -9.59 8.67 -10.87
C THR A 26 -9.44 10.04 -11.53
N SER A 27 -10.55 10.73 -11.82
CA SER A 27 -10.54 12.05 -12.45
C SER A 27 -9.85 13.13 -11.60
N VAL A 28 -9.82 12.96 -10.28
CA VAL A 28 -9.07 13.86 -9.37
C VAL A 28 -7.65 13.35 -9.06
N GLY A 29 -7.16 12.37 -9.82
CA GLY A 29 -5.77 11.92 -9.79
C GLY A 29 -5.44 10.91 -8.71
N ILE A 30 -6.43 10.19 -8.18
CA ILE A 30 -6.16 9.06 -7.28
C ILE A 30 -5.75 7.84 -8.11
N PRO A 31 -4.54 7.26 -7.88
CA PRO A 31 -4.03 6.14 -8.67
C PRO A 31 -4.73 4.83 -8.27
N LEU A 32 -5.75 4.45 -9.01
CA LEU A 32 -6.55 3.24 -8.76
C LEU A 32 -6.28 2.11 -9.75
N GLU A 33 -5.52 2.34 -10.83
CA GLU A 33 -5.34 1.42 -11.95
C GLU A 33 -4.69 0.09 -11.56
N SER A 34 -3.83 0.09 -10.53
CA SER A 34 -3.13 -1.11 -10.07
C SER A 34 -3.90 -1.91 -9.00
N GLN A 35 -5.09 -1.46 -8.62
CA GLN A 35 -5.86 -2.11 -7.56
C GLN A 35 -6.67 -3.31 -8.09
N THR A 36 -6.82 -4.33 -7.25
CA THR A 36 -7.72 -5.46 -7.57
C THR A 36 -9.18 -5.01 -7.57
N GLU A 37 -10.04 -5.72 -8.34
CA GLU A 37 -11.49 -5.43 -8.40
C GLU A 37 -12.12 -5.30 -7.01
N ARG A 38 -11.83 -6.25 -6.11
CA ARG A 38 -12.37 -6.22 -4.74
C ARG A 38 -11.87 -5.02 -3.94
N ARG A 39 -10.64 -4.59 -4.18
CA ARG A 39 -10.08 -3.41 -3.52
C ARG A 39 -10.73 -2.13 -4.02
N LEU A 40 -10.90 -1.99 -5.34
CA LEU A 40 -11.64 -0.88 -5.95
C LEU A 40 -13.06 -0.79 -5.42
N GLU A 41 -13.76 -1.92 -5.35
CA GLU A 41 -15.12 -2.00 -4.81
C GLU A 41 -15.18 -1.49 -3.36
N ARG A 42 -14.25 -1.92 -2.50
CA ARG A 42 -14.21 -1.47 -1.10
C ARG A 42 -13.92 0.03 -0.97
N ILE A 43 -12.97 0.56 -1.73
CA ILE A 43 -12.66 2.00 -1.75
C ILE A 43 -13.89 2.79 -2.21
N ALA A 44 -14.55 2.36 -3.29
CA ALA A 44 -15.76 3.00 -3.81
C ALA A 44 -16.91 2.96 -2.79
N LEU A 45 -17.14 1.83 -2.12
CA LEU A 45 -18.16 1.70 -1.07
C LEU A 45 -17.87 2.63 0.13
N CYS A 46 -16.61 2.71 0.56
CA CYS A 46 -16.19 3.62 1.63
C CYS A 46 -16.40 5.09 1.23
N PHE A 47 -16.08 5.44 -0.03
CA PHE A 47 -16.29 6.78 -0.55
C PHE A 47 -17.80 7.12 -0.59
N LEU A 48 -18.64 6.25 -1.13
CA LEU A 48 -20.09 6.42 -1.13
C LEU A 48 -20.66 6.61 0.28
N ALA A 49 -20.19 5.81 1.24
CA ALA A 49 -20.63 5.91 2.64
C ALA A 49 -20.25 7.27 3.26
N VAL A 50 -18.99 7.70 3.11
CA VAL A 50 -18.52 8.99 3.63
C VAL A 50 -19.23 10.17 2.94
N ALA A 51 -19.57 10.01 1.66
CA ALA A 51 -20.35 11.00 0.92
C ALA A 51 -21.86 10.95 1.23
N GLY A 52 -22.36 9.95 1.94
CA GLY A 52 -23.80 9.74 2.19
C GLY A 52 -24.61 9.48 0.92
N VAL A 53 -23.98 8.99 -0.14
CA VAL A 53 -24.60 8.81 -1.46
C VAL A 53 -25.12 7.38 -1.59
N THR A 54 -26.43 7.26 -1.86
CA THR A 54 -27.09 5.98 -2.09
C THR A 54 -27.74 5.87 -3.49
N ARG A 55 -28.02 7.00 -4.13
CA ARG A 55 -28.70 7.04 -5.44
C ARG A 55 -28.10 8.06 -6.41
N SER A 56 -27.74 9.24 -5.94
CA SER A 56 -27.32 10.35 -6.78
C SER A 56 -26.22 11.17 -6.12
N TRP A 57 -25.24 11.61 -6.88
CA TRP A 57 -24.16 12.48 -6.40
C TRP A 57 -24.64 13.86 -5.92
N ARG A 58 -25.84 14.29 -6.33
CA ARG A 58 -26.47 15.52 -5.81
C ARG A 58 -26.82 15.43 -4.34
N GLU A 59 -26.96 14.21 -3.80
CA GLU A 59 -27.24 13.95 -2.39
C GLU A 59 -25.98 13.99 -1.51
N ALA A 60 -24.79 14.16 -2.10
CA ALA A 60 -23.54 14.14 -1.37
C ALA A 60 -23.55 15.15 -0.22
N LYS A 61 -23.20 14.66 0.97
CA LYS A 61 -23.20 15.39 2.24
C LYS A 61 -21.79 15.56 2.77
N GLY A 62 -21.58 16.62 3.53
CA GLY A 62 -20.34 16.92 4.19
C GLY A 62 -20.54 17.28 5.67
N LEU A 63 -19.50 17.81 6.29
CA LEU A 63 -19.51 18.22 7.68
C LEU A 63 -20.55 19.33 7.95
N ASP A 64 -20.72 20.24 6.99
CA ASP A 64 -21.73 21.31 7.00
C ASP A 64 -23.17 20.80 6.99
N ASP A 65 -23.40 19.56 6.54
CA ASP A 65 -24.70 18.87 6.61
C ASP A 65 -24.83 18.01 7.88
N GLY A 66 -23.87 18.07 8.81
CA GLY A 66 -23.80 17.21 9.99
C GLY A 66 -23.45 15.75 9.65
N HIS A 67 -22.97 15.49 8.43
CA HIS A 67 -22.63 14.14 8.00
C HIS A 67 -21.13 13.84 8.22
N HIS A 68 -20.86 13.07 9.25
CA HIS A 68 -19.53 12.54 9.55
C HIS A 68 -19.67 11.14 10.14
N LEU A 69 -18.84 10.22 9.69
CA LEU A 69 -18.94 8.80 10.05
C LEU A 69 -17.65 8.31 10.68
N LYS A 70 -17.72 7.66 11.83
CA LYS A 70 -16.60 6.89 12.38
C LYS A 70 -16.39 5.63 11.53
N SER A 71 -15.22 5.01 11.62
CA SER A 71 -14.93 3.81 10.80
C SER A 71 -15.97 2.68 10.96
N ARG A 72 -16.57 2.55 12.14
CA ARG A 72 -17.65 1.57 12.38
C ARG A 72 -18.96 1.99 11.75
N ASP A 73 -19.26 3.30 11.76
CA ASP A 73 -20.47 3.84 11.13
C ASP A 73 -20.38 3.73 9.61
N VAL A 74 -19.17 3.84 9.02
CA VAL A 74 -18.93 3.54 7.60
C VAL A 74 -19.29 2.09 7.29
N ILE A 75 -18.89 1.12 8.15
CA ILE A 75 -19.26 -0.29 7.99
C ILE A 75 -20.78 -0.46 8.06
N ASP A 76 -21.42 0.14 9.06
CA ASP A 76 -22.87 0.04 9.25
C ASP A 76 -23.62 0.62 8.05
N PHE A 77 -23.17 1.78 7.53
CA PHE A 77 -23.74 2.38 6.32
C PHE A 77 -23.60 1.47 5.10
N ILE A 78 -22.41 0.91 4.88
CA ILE A 78 -22.14 0.00 3.76
C ILE A 78 -23.03 -1.24 3.84
N ASN A 79 -23.12 -1.87 5.01
CA ASN A 79 -23.94 -3.05 5.21
C ASN A 79 -25.44 -2.77 5.01
N GLN A 80 -25.89 -1.62 5.52
CA GLN A 80 -27.30 -1.23 5.43
C GLN A 80 -27.75 -0.89 4.02
N HIS A 81 -26.92 -0.17 3.24
CA HIS A 81 -27.33 0.41 1.97
C HIS A 81 -26.84 -0.35 0.74
N PHE A 82 -25.75 -1.14 0.85
CA PHE A 82 -25.11 -1.75 -0.30
C PHE A 82 -25.06 -3.29 -0.26
N GLY A 83 -25.80 -3.91 0.69
CA GLY A 83 -25.96 -5.36 0.75
C GLY A 83 -24.64 -6.10 1.07
N GLU A 84 -23.74 -5.47 1.81
CA GLU A 84 -22.52 -6.10 2.33
C GLU A 84 -22.78 -6.69 3.73
N SER A 85 -21.86 -7.56 4.16
CA SER A 85 -21.85 -8.16 5.50
C SER A 85 -20.46 -8.03 6.12
N ILE A 86 -19.94 -6.80 6.16
CA ILE A 86 -18.61 -6.50 6.72
C ILE A 86 -18.70 -6.57 8.25
N SER A 87 -17.81 -7.35 8.87
CA SER A 87 -17.71 -7.41 10.32
C SER A 87 -17.29 -6.07 10.92
N LYS A 88 -17.90 -5.67 12.03
CA LYS A 88 -17.50 -4.47 12.79
C LYS A 88 -16.04 -4.52 13.26
N GLY A 89 -15.46 -5.69 13.44
CA GLY A 89 -14.04 -5.88 13.75
C GLY A 89 -13.10 -5.44 12.64
N SER A 90 -13.59 -5.35 11.39
CA SER A 90 -12.79 -4.89 10.24
C SER A 90 -12.57 -3.38 10.18
N TYR A 91 -12.96 -2.61 11.21
CA TYR A 91 -12.87 -1.14 11.22
C TYR A 91 -11.43 -0.62 11.02
N ASP A 92 -10.43 -1.34 11.54
CA ASP A 92 -9.03 -0.95 11.39
C ASP A 92 -8.51 -1.17 9.97
N ASP A 93 -8.93 -2.27 9.34
CA ASP A 93 -8.64 -2.52 7.91
C ASP A 93 -9.25 -1.45 7.00
N ILE A 94 -10.52 -1.08 7.22
CA ILE A 94 -11.18 0.00 6.48
C ILE A 94 -10.42 1.31 6.68
N ARG A 95 -10.07 1.65 7.92
CA ARG A 95 -9.33 2.86 8.24
C ARG A 95 -7.97 2.91 7.53
N ARG A 96 -7.18 1.84 7.63
CA ARG A 96 -5.80 1.80 7.14
C ARG A 96 -5.70 1.58 5.63
N LYS A 97 -6.61 0.77 5.08
CA LYS A 97 -6.50 0.32 3.70
C LYS A 97 -7.44 1.11 2.77
N ASP A 98 -8.66 1.40 3.17
CA ASP A 98 -9.67 1.95 2.26
C ASP A 98 -9.82 3.47 2.41
N LEU A 99 -9.92 3.98 3.63
CA LEU A 99 -10.10 5.41 3.89
C LEU A 99 -8.80 6.20 3.84
N LYS A 100 -7.65 5.59 4.21
CA LYS A 100 -6.36 6.28 4.23
C LYS A 100 -6.00 6.93 2.89
N LEU A 101 -6.27 6.24 1.78
CA LEU A 101 -5.97 6.77 0.45
C LEU A 101 -6.80 8.02 0.15
N LEU A 102 -8.09 8.00 0.51
CA LEU A 102 -9.01 9.13 0.31
C LEU A 102 -8.63 10.35 1.19
N VAL A 103 -8.15 10.11 2.42
CA VAL A 103 -7.61 11.17 3.29
C VAL A 103 -6.32 11.76 2.71
N LEU A 104 -5.40 10.91 2.25
CA LEU A 104 -4.15 11.36 1.63
C LEU A 104 -4.39 12.15 0.33
N ALA A 105 -5.48 11.85 -0.38
CA ALA A 105 -5.90 12.57 -1.57
C ALA A 105 -6.64 13.88 -1.23
N ASP A 106 -6.85 14.15 0.05
CA ASP A 106 -7.56 15.34 0.54
C ASP A 106 -8.99 15.48 -0.07
N VAL A 107 -9.62 14.32 -0.41
CA VAL A 107 -11.01 14.25 -0.86
C VAL A 107 -11.97 13.98 0.29
N ILE A 108 -11.46 13.42 1.39
CA ILE A 108 -12.15 13.32 2.67
C ILE A 108 -11.29 13.88 3.79
N ILE A 109 -11.93 14.46 4.77
CA ILE A 109 -11.31 14.98 5.99
C ILE A 109 -11.58 14.02 7.15
N ASN A 110 -10.61 13.96 8.09
CA ASN A 110 -10.74 13.19 9.32
C ASN A 110 -10.82 14.14 10.52
N SER A 111 -11.76 13.90 11.43
CA SER A 111 -11.95 14.68 12.68
C SER A 111 -12.14 16.19 12.44
N GLY A 112 -12.88 16.58 11.39
CA GLY A 112 -13.15 17.97 11.06
C GLY A 112 -11.89 18.83 10.87
N GLN A 113 -10.77 18.23 10.46
CA GLN A 113 -9.45 18.85 10.36
C GLN A 113 -8.82 19.27 11.70
N ASN A 114 -9.34 18.78 12.82
CA ASN A 114 -8.72 19.01 14.12
C ASN A 114 -7.81 17.83 14.53
N PRO A 115 -6.48 17.91 14.32
CA PRO A 115 -5.55 16.83 14.66
C PRO A 115 -5.48 16.56 16.18
N THR A 116 -5.88 17.54 16.99
CA THR A 116 -5.85 17.48 18.45
C THR A 116 -7.20 17.07 19.05
N ALA A 117 -8.21 16.76 18.20
CA ALA A 117 -9.52 16.35 18.69
C ALA A 117 -9.42 15.18 19.66
N ALA A 118 -10.03 15.33 20.84
CA ALA A 118 -10.09 14.29 21.84
C ALA A 118 -10.78 13.03 21.29
N THR A 119 -10.47 11.87 21.88
CA THR A 119 -11.05 10.58 21.45
C THR A 119 -12.58 10.59 21.48
N ASN A 120 -13.17 11.40 22.35
CA ASN A 120 -14.61 11.53 22.55
C ASN A 120 -15.23 12.73 21.81
N ASP A 121 -14.47 13.43 20.97
CA ASP A 121 -14.98 14.55 20.18
C ASP A 121 -16.14 14.07 19.30
N PRO A 122 -17.32 14.69 19.38
CA PRO A 122 -18.48 14.30 18.58
C PRO A 122 -18.28 14.50 17.08
N THR A 123 -17.37 15.42 16.68
CA THR A 123 -17.02 15.67 15.27
C THR A 123 -15.97 14.70 14.74
N ARG A 124 -15.45 13.80 15.56
CA ARG A 124 -14.46 12.81 15.16
C ARG A 124 -15.07 11.79 14.20
N GLY A 125 -14.65 11.83 12.95
CA GLY A 125 -15.13 10.95 11.91
C GLY A 125 -14.63 11.40 10.54
N TYR A 126 -15.04 10.70 9.51
CA TYR A 126 -14.73 11.01 8.13
C TYR A 126 -15.89 11.75 7.51
N SER A 127 -15.58 12.81 6.77
CA SER A 127 -16.55 13.59 6.01
C SER A 127 -15.93 14.01 4.68
N LEU A 128 -16.75 14.39 3.71
CA LEU A 128 -16.22 14.98 2.47
C LEU A 128 -15.50 16.30 2.75
N GLU A 129 -14.41 16.53 2.02
CA GLU A 129 -13.81 17.86 1.94
C GLU A 129 -14.80 18.82 1.26
N PRO A 130 -15.01 20.06 1.77
CA PRO A 130 -16.09 20.94 1.32
C PRO A 130 -16.07 21.28 -0.17
N GLU A 131 -14.90 21.60 -0.75
CA GLU A 131 -14.80 21.91 -2.19
C GLU A 131 -15.02 20.67 -3.04
N PHE A 132 -14.52 19.51 -2.59
CA PHE A 132 -14.74 18.24 -3.26
C PHE A 132 -16.21 17.84 -3.21
N LYS A 133 -16.92 18.08 -2.09
CA LYS A 133 -18.38 17.89 -2.03
C LYS A 133 -19.10 18.68 -3.11
N GLN A 134 -18.78 19.98 -3.22
CA GLN A 134 -19.40 20.85 -4.25
C GLN A 134 -19.07 20.39 -5.67
N LEU A 135 -17.88 19.88 -5.90
CA LEU A 135 -17.47 19.32 -7.18
C LEU A 135 -18.33 18.10 -7.54
N ILE A 136 -18.35 17.07 -6.67
CA ILE A 136 -19.04 15.80 -6.97
C ILE A 136 -20.56 15.95 -7.11
N GLN A 137 -21.16 16.93 -6.44
CA GLN A 137 -22.60 17.25 -6.64
C GLN A 137 -22.91 17.68 -8.08
N THR A 138 -21.91 18.07 -8.87
CA THR A 138 -22.07 18.41 -10.29
C THR A 138 -21.75 17.26 -11.24
N PHE A 139 -21.39 16.10 -10.71
CA PHE A 139 -21.08 14.93 -11.54
C PHE A 139 -22.26 14.57 -12.47
N ASN A 140 -21.95 14.15 -13.69
CA ASN A 140 -22.95 13.91 -14.75
C ASN A 140 -23.80 15.15 -15.15
N THR A 141 -23.31 16.36 -14.89
CA THR A 141 -23.92 17.61 -15.42
C THR A 141 -22.97 18.30 -16.40
N LYS A 142 -23.48 19.27 -17.15
CA LYS A 142 -22.67 20.11 -18.05
C LYS A 142 -21.59 20.92 -17.34
N ALA A 143 -21.73 21.16 -16.03
CA ALA A 143 -20.79 21.91 -15.23
C ALA A 143 -19.57 21.07 -14.74
N TRP A 144 -19.67 19.75 -14.83
CA TRP A 144 -18.64 18.84 -14.28
C TRP A 144 -17.25 19.14 -14.80
N SER A 145 -17.06 19.12 -16.12
CA SER A 145 -15.73 19.26 -16.74
C SER A 145 -15.05 20.60 -16.39
N LEU A 146 -15.83 21.71 -16.36
CA LEU A 146 -15.32 23.02 -16.00
C LEU A 146 -14.93 23.06 -14.52
N LYS A 147 -15.80 22.62 -13.63
CA LYS A 147 -15.52 22.60 -12.19
C LYS A 147 -14.37 21.67 -11.83
N LEU A 148 -14.25 20.53 -12.48
CA LEU A 148 -13.12 19.61 -12.31
C LEU A 148 -11.81 20.28 -12.71
N SER A 149 -11.75 20.98 -13.85
CA SER A 149 -10.51 21.66 -14.26
C SER A 149 -10.10 22.75 -13.27
N VAL A 150 -11.03 23.53 -12.75
CA VAL A 150 -10.75 24.55 -11.71
C VAL A 150 -10.25 23.88 -10.41
N TYR A 151 -10.91 22.81 -9.99
CA TYR A 151 -10.51 22.06 -8.79
C TYR A 151 -9.07 21.52 -8.90
N LEU A 152 -8.71 20.96 -10.05
CA LEU A 152 -7.37 20.41 -10.29
C LEU A 152 -6.28 21.48 -10.40
N GLN A 153 -6.58 22.68 -10.91
CA GLN A 153 -5.61 23.78 -10.99
C GLN A 153 -5.10 24.23 -9.62
N ASN A 154 -5.93 24.14 -8.60
CA ASN A 154 -5.61 24.59 -7.24
C ASN A 154 -5.00 23.51 -6.35
N ARG A 155 -4.81 22.29 -6.88
CA ARG A 155 -4.34 21.15 -6.08
C ARG A 155 -3.16 20.42 -6.71
N THR A 156 -2.21 20.06 -5.88
CA THR A 156 -1.14 19.14 -6.28
C THR A 156 -1.73 17.74 -6.41
N SER A 157 -1.50 17.05 -7.54
CA SER A 157 -2.01 15.68 -7.73
C SER A 157 -1.50 14.75 -6.63
N LEU A 158 -2.36 13.83 -6.17
CA LEU A 158 -1.97 12.83 -5.18
C LEU A 158 -0.79 11.98 -5.66
N SER A 159 -0.72 11.69 -6.95
CA SER A 159 0.42 10.99 -7.55
C SER A 159 1.73 11.75 -7.31
N ALA A 160 1.75 13.08 -7.51
CA ALA A 160 2.93 13.90 -7.23
C ALA A 160 3.24 13.98 -5.73
N LEU A 161 2.23 14.08 -4.87
CA LEU A 161 2.39 14.07 -3.41
C LEU A 161 2.96 12.74 -2.92
N LEU A 162 2.41 11.60 -3.38
CA LEU A 162 2.89 10.27 -3.02
C LEU A 162 4.31 10.02 -3.53
N THR A 163 4.63 10.48 -4.75
CA THR A 163 5.99 10.39 -5.30
C THR A 163 6.96 11.22 -4.46
N ARG A 164 6.59 12.46 -4.10
CA ARG A 164 7.41 13.32 -3.24
C ARG A 164 7.60 12.70 -1.84
N GLN A 165 6.54 12.16 -1.23
CA GLN A 165 6.66 11.46 0.06
C GLN A 165 7.56 10.24 -0.04
N ARG A 166 7.42 9.41 -1.08
CA ARG A 166 8.30 8.25 -1.30
C ARG A 166 9.75 8.66 -1.44
N THR A 167 10.02 9.76 -2.12
CA THR A 167 11.38 10.28 -2.30
C THR A 167 11.95 10.85 -0.99
N LEU A 168 11.13 11.56 -0.19
CA LEU A 168 11.56 12.16 1.08
C LEU A 168 11.73 11.15 2.22
N THR A 169 11.10 9.98 2.11
CA THR A 169 11.12 8.94 3.16
C THR A 169 11.99 7.74 2.81
N ARG A 170 12.86 7.86 1.79
CA ARG A 170 13.84 6.82 1.49
C ARG A 170 14.79 6.61 2.66
N ILE A 171 15.18 5.37 2.87
CA ILE A 171 16.07 4.95 3.94
C ILE A 171 17.46 4.74 3.33
N PRO A 172 18.39 5.67 3.51
CA PRO A 172 19.75 5.49 3.03
C PRO A 172 20.46 4.37 3.81
N VAL A 173 21.13 3.48 3.09
CA VAL A 173 21.87 2.33 3.62
C VAL A 173 23.28 2.38 3.08
N LEU A 174 24.26 2.36 3.99
CA LEU A 174 25.67 2.25 3.66
C LEU A 174 26.05 0.78 3.50
N LEU A 175 26.50 0.41 2.30
CA LEU A 175 26.95 -0.94 2.00
C LEU A 175 28.39 -1.18 2.53
N PRO A 176 28.81 -2.44 2.71
CA PRO A 176 30.16 -2.78 3.16
C PRO A 176 31.29 -2.27 2.24
N ASP A 177 31.01 -2.06 0.96
CA ASP A 177 31.94 -1.52 -0.03
C ASP A 177 32.02 0.02 -0.05
N GLY A 178 31.23 0.70 0.82
CA GLY A 178 31.18 2.15 0.93
C GLY A 178 30.16 2.83 -0.01
N GLN A 179 29.45 2.08 -0.83
CA GLN A 179 28.35 2.63 -1.63
C GLN A 179 27.14 2.91 -0.75
N THR A 180 26.30 3.87 -1.15
CA THR A 180 25.02 4.15 -0.51
C THR A 180 23.88 3.83 -1.47
N ILE A 181 22.91 3.07 -0.99
CA ILE A 181 21.66 2.80 -1.71
C ILE A 181 20.48 3.31 -0.89
N ASP A 182 19.37 3.52 -1.55
CA ASP A 182 18.14 4.02 -0.90
C ASP A 182 17.06 2.94 -0.92
N LEU A 183 16.72 2.39 0.24
CA LEU A 183 15.54 1.54 0.42
C LEU A 183 14.26 2.38 0.44
N SER A 184 13.15 1.79 0.04
CA SER A 184 11.84 2.43 0.21
C SER A 184 11.44 2.51 1.68
N ALA A 185 10.52 3.43 2.02
CA ALA A 185 10.04 3.60 3.39
C ALA A 185 9.30 2.37 3.91
N GLY A 186 9.55 1.98 5.15
CA GLY A 186 8.83 0.91 5.85
C GLY A 186 9.64 0.26 6.95
N GLU A 187 8.97 -0.27 7.97
CA GLU A 187 9.62 -0.93 9.11
C GLU A 187 10.44 -2.16 8.69
N HIS A 188 9.98 -2.89 7.68
CA HIS A 188 10.74 -3.98 7.07
C HIS A 188 12.09 -3.51 6.54
N ASN A 189 12.13 -2.41 5.81
CA ASN A 189 13.36 -1.85 5.23
C ASN A 189 14.25 -1.17 6.28
N ILE A 190 13.68 -0.66 7.38
CA ILE A 190 14.46 -0.23 8.55
C ILE A 190 15.20 -1.42 9.17
N LEU A 191 14.54 -2.58 9.25
CA LEU A 191 15.18 -3.80 9.73
C LEU A 191 16.27 -4.28 8.78
N GLN A 192 16.04 -4.25 7.46
CA GLN A 192 17.08 -4.55 6.46
C GLN A 192 18.30 -3.64 6.61
N LYS A 193 18.10 -2.33 6.82
CA LYS A 193 19.21 -1.40 7.10
C LYS A 193 20.03 -1.85 8.30
N LYS A 194 19.38 -2.19 9.42
CA LYS A 194 20.08 -2.67 10.62
C LYS A 194 20.82 -3.98 10.37
N ILE A 195 20.27 -4.87 9.56
CA ILE A 195 20.96 -6.10 9.16
C ILE A 195 22.25 -5.77 8.41
N ILE A 196 22.20 -4.85 7.46
CA ILE A 196 23.36 -4.50 6.63
C ILE A 196 24.40 -3.70 7.42
N GLU A 197 23.98 -2.70 8.20
CA GLU A 197 24.90 -1.77 8.88
C GLU A 197 25.34 -2.25 10.26
N ASP A 198 24.56 -3.08 10.97
CA ASP A 198 24.86 -3.52 12.33
C ASP A 198 25.19 -5.02 12.42
N PHE A 199 24.36 -5.89 11.82
CA PHE A 199 24.50 -7.34 11.95
C PHE A 199 25.67 -7.87 11.11
N LEU A 200 25.71 -7.56 9.82
CA LEU A 200 26.74 -8.06 8.91
C LEU A 200 28.16 -7.64 9.31
N PRO A 201 28.43 -6.40 9.76
CA PRO A 201 29.75 -6.03 10.24
C PRO A 201 30.23 -6.82 11.48
N ARG A 202 29.29 -7.29 12.32
CA ARG A 202 29.58 -8.03 13.54
C ARG A 202 29.74 -9.53 13.32
N PHE A 203 28.86 -10.12 12.52
CA PHE A 203 28.71 -11.57 12.35
C PHE A 203 29.16 -12.08 10.98
N GLY A 204 29.18 -11.22 9.98
CA GLY A 204 29.66 -11.51 8.62
C GLY A 204 30.78 -10.58 8.20
N LYS A 205 31.77 -10.35 9.08
CA LYS A 205 32.88 -9.43 8.83
C LYS A 205 33.65 -9.82 7.58
N GLY A 206 33.69 -8.90 6.60
CA GLY A 206 34.35 -9.12 5.32
C GLY A 206 33.51 -9.83 4.28
N CYS A 207 32.23 -10.10 4.55
CA CYS A 207 31.34 -10.66 3.55
C CYS A 207 31.03 -9.63 2.45
N GLN A 208 30.92 -10.13 1.22
CA GLN A 208 30.41 -9.37 0.08
C GLN A 208 28.90 -9.46 0.06
N LEU A 209 28.22 -8.30 -0.05
CA LEU A 209 26.79 -8.26 -0.27
C LEU A 209 26.50 -8.62 -1.74
N LEU A 210 25.59 -9.56 -1.98
CA LEU A 210 25.27 -10.05 -3.32
C LEU A 210 23.89 -9.64 -3.80
N TYR A 211 22.93 -9.48 -2.88
CA TYR A 211 21.56 -9.16 -3.21
C TYR A 211 20.88 -8.43 -2.07
N ILE A 212 20.06 -7.45 -2.44
CA ILE A 212 19.09 -6.78 -1.56
C ILE A 212 17.77 -6.65 -2.32
N GLY A 213 16.71 -7.22 -1.74
CA GLY A 213 15.33 -7.01 -2.17
C GLY A 213 14.72 -5.82 -1.43
N ASP A 214 14.04 -4.93 -2.14
CA ASP A 214 13.28 -3.83 -1.56
C ASP A 214 11.78 -4.04 -1.78
N THR A 215 10.95 -3.55 -0.86
CA THR A 215 9.49 -3.69 -0.94
C THR A 215 8.90 -3.08 -2.21
N ALA A 216 9.49 -1.99 -2.72
CA ALA A 216 9.05 -1.33 -3.95
C ALA A 216 9.85 -1.75 -5.19
N ASN A 217 11.10 -2.22 -5.01
CA ASN A 217 11.98 -2.67 -6.08
C ASN A 217 12.69 -3.96 -5.66
N LYS A 218 12.12 -5.10 -6.03
CA LYS A 218 12.62 -6.44 -5.62
C LYS A 218 14.08 -6.72 -6.04
N LEU A 219 14.64 -5.98 -6.98
CA LEU A 219 16.03 -6.09 -7.43
C LEU A 219 16.78 -4.77 -7.21
N LEU A 220 16.77 -4.24 -5.99
CA LEU A 220 17.41 -2.96 -5.72
C LEU A 220 18.92 -3.03 -5.86
N TYR A 221 19.54 -4.10 -5.36
CA TYR A 221 20.97 -4.37 -5.47
C TYR A 221 21.20 -5.82 -5.90
N LEU A 222 22.05 -6.04 -6.91
CA LEU A 222 22.25 -7.38 -7.47
C LEU A 222 23.65 -7.52 -8.09
N GLU A 223 24.49 -8.32 -7.47
CA GLU A 223 25.79 -8.76 -7.98
C GLU A 223 25.66 -10.01 -8.86
N LYS A 224 25.19 -9.82 -10.11
CA LYS A 224 24.85 -10.92 -11.03
C LYS A 224 25.98 -11.92 -11.24
N GLU A 225 27.19 -11.46 -11.48
CA GLU A 225 28.33 -12.34 -11.77
C GLU A 225 28.79 -13.13 -10.55
N ALA A 226 28.69 -12.54 -9.35
CA ALA A 226 28.98 -13.24 -8.12
C ALA A 226 27.92 -14.31 -7.83
N LEU A 227 26.62 -13.99 -8.02
CA LEU A 227 25.53 -14.95 -7.87
C LEU A 227 25.62 -16.10 -8.87
N LYS A 228 25.97 -15.83 -10.13
CA LYS A 228 26.21 -16.89 -11.13
C LYS A 228 27.32 -17.85 -10.72
N ARG A 229 28.46 -17.32 -10.21
CA ARG A 229 29.54 -18.17 -9.70
C ARG A 229 29.13 -19.08 -8.57
N LEU A 230 28.10 -18.67 -7.80
CA LEU A 230 27.50 -19.44 -6.73
C LEU A 230 26.28 -20.26 -7.17
N ASN A 231 26.03 -20.40 -8.48
CA ASN A 231 24.90 -21.11 -9.06
C ASN A 231 23.49 -20.59 -8.64
N PHE A 232 23.39 -19.29 -8.29
CA PHE A 232 22.13 -18.63 -7.90
C PHE A 232 21.41 -17.95 -9.08
N PHE A 233 21.58 -18.38 -10.30
CA PHE A 233 21.10 -17.65 -11.47
C PHE A 233 19.70 -18.04 -11.98
N GLU A 234 19.09 -19.11 -11.43
CA GLU A 234 17.77 -19.63 -11.89
C GLU A 234 16.63 -19.37 -10.90
N LEU A 235 16.87 -18.66 -9.81
CA LEU A 235 15.82 -18.41 -8.82
C LEU A 235 14.84 -17.34 -9.30
N SER A 236 13.56 -17.65 -9.18
CA SER A 236 12.51 -16.64 -9.35
C SER A 236 12.56 -15.62 -8.21
N HIS A 237 12.17 -14.39 -8.48
CA HIS A 237 12.17 -13.31 -7.48
C HIS A 237 11.36 -13.59 -6.22
N ASP A 238 10.38 -14.49 -6.31
CA ASP A 238 9.52 -14.87 -5.19
C ASP A 238 10.18 -15.90 -4.26
N GLU A 239 11.33 -16.44 -4.66
CA GLU A 239 12.12 -17.43 -3.92
C GLU A 239 13.36 -16.85 -3.26
N LEU A 240 13.78 -15.62 -3.63
CA LEU A 240 14.94 -14.97 -3.03
C LEU A 240 14.62 -14.47 -1.61
N PRO A 241 15.57 -14.59 -0.66
CA PRO A 241 15.48 -13.95 0.64
C PRO A 241 15.63 -12.42 0.49
N ASP A 242 15.43 -11.66 1.57
CA ASP A 242 15.55 -10.21 1.53
C ASP A 242 17.00 -9.73 1.31
N ILE A 243 17.99 -10.47 1.85
CA ILE A 243 19.40 -10.15 1.73
C ILE A 243 20.20 -11.44 1.50
N ILE A 244 21.15 -11.40 0.56
CA ILE A 244 22.16 -12.43 0.34
C ILE A 244 23.54 -11.82 0.50
N ALA A 245 24.37 -12.41 1.37
CA ALA A 245 25.77 -12.03 1.54
C ALA A 245 26.66 -13.29 1.56
N TYR A 246 27.90 -13.13 1.13
CA TYR A 246 28.85 -14.23 1.00
C TYR A 246 30.19 -13.88 1.64
N ASP A 247 30.62 -14.74 2.55
CA ASP A 247 31.97 -14.71 3.14
C ASP A 247 32.88 -15.65 2.34
N GLN A 248 33.71 -15.06 1.50
CA GLN A 248 34.64 -15.82 0.65
C GLN A 248 35.72 -16.53 1.47
N GLN A 249 36.15 -15.99 2.62
CA GLN A 249 37.23 -16.58 3.43
C GLN A 249 36.79 -17.88 4.10
N ASN A 250 35.56 -17.88 4.65
CA ASN A 250 35.01 -19.03 5.34
C ASN A 250 34.11 -19.89 4.44
N ASN A 251 33.86 -19.47 3.19
CA ASN A 251 32.92 -20.09 2.26
C ASN A 251 31.53 -20.20 2.86
N TRP A 252 31.05 -19.12 3.50
CA TRP A 252 29.74 -19.07 4.13
C TRP A 252 28.78 -18.19 3.33
N LEU A 253 27.59 -18.70 3.12
CA LEU A 253 26.50 -17.98 2.49
C LEU A 253 25.47 -17.58 3.54
N TYR A 254 25.20 -16.28 3.66
CA TYR A 254 24.18 -15.72 4.51
C TYR A 254 22.91 -15.48 3.69
N LEU A 255 21.83 -16.17 4.02
CA LEU A 255 20.48 -15.98 3.49
C LEU A 255 19.64 -15.38 4.61
N ILE A 256 19.27 -14.11 4.49
CA ILE A 256 18.68 -13.36 5.59
C ILE A 256 17.30 -12.84 5.20
N GLU A 257 16.37 -13.02 6.11
CA GLU A 257 14.99 -12.52 6.01
C GLU A 257 14.72 -11.50 7.10
N ALA A 258 14.19 -10.35 6.73
CA ALA A 258 13.79 -9.29 7.63
C ALA A 258 12.30 -9.46 8.02
N VAL A 259 12.01 -10.10 9.13
CA VAL A 259 10.64 -10.39 9.59
C VAL A 259 10.18 -9.34 10.58
N HIS A 260 9.28 -8.44 10.18
CA HIS A 260 8.74 -7.39 11.05
C HIS A 260 7.33 -7.69 11.58
N SER A 261 6.40 -8.18 10.75
CA SER A 261 4.97 -8.24 11.10
C SER A 261 4.33 -9.62 11.03
N SER A 262 5.04 -10.63 10.51
CA SER A 262 4.46 -11.97 10.26
C SER A 262 4.61 -12.95 11.44
N GLY A 263 4.99 -12.47 12.62
CA GLY A 263 5.30 -13.32 13.77
C GLY A 263 6.63 -14.07 13.63
N PRO A 264 7.01 -14.85 14.65
CA PRO A 264 8.24 -15.64 14.59
C PRO A 264 8.17 -16.67 13.45
N ILE A 265 9.32 -16.99 12.89
CA ILE A 265 9.46 -18.07 11.91
C ILE A 265 8.96 -19.36 12.59
N ASN A 266 7.86 -19.92 12.12
CA ASN A 266 7.38 -21.20 12.61
C ASN A 266 8.17 -22.35 11.97
N GLU A 267 8.08 -23.55 12.58
CA GLU A 267 8.80 -24.75 12.12
C GLU A 267 8.51 -25.10 10.65
N ILE A 268 7.27 -24.91 10.19
CA ILE A 268 6.87 -25.17 8.80
C ILE A 268 7.60 -24.23 7.84
N ARG A 269 7.67 -22.94 8.14
CA ARG A 269 8.41 -21.95 7.34
C ARG A 269 9.92 -22.17 7.37
N LEU A 270 10.44 -22.62 8.51
CA LEU A 270 11.85 -22.96 8.64
C LEU A 270 12.17 -24.20 7.77
N ASP A 271 11.33 -25.20 7.82
CA ASP A 271 11.48 -26.45 7.07
C ASP A 271 11.37 -26.26 5.56
N GLU A 272 10.36 -25.52 5.10
CA GLU A 272 10.20 -25.17 3.67
C GLU A 272 11.42 -24.40 3.14
N ARG A 273 12.00 -23.49 3.93
CA ARG A 273 13.16 -22.69 3.54
C ARG A 273 14.47 -23.46 3.63
N LEU A 274 14.67 -24.28 4.69
CA LEU A 274 15.83 -25.16 4.82
C LEU A 274 15.86 -26.18 3.69
N HIS A 275 14.76 -26.81 3.32
CA HIS A 275 14.69 -27.75 2.19
C HIS A 275 15.04 -27.08 0.85
N ARG A 276 14.56 -25.88 0.60
CA ARG A 276 14.90 -25.10 -0.60
C ARG A 276 16.38 -24.68 -0.59
N THR A 277 16.90 -24.23 0.55
CA THR A 277 18.30 -23.85 0.72
C THR A 277 19.24 -25.06 0.63
N ILE A 278 18.88 -26.21 1.22
CA ILE A 278 19.67 -27.43 1.16
C ILE A 278 19.72 -27.97 -0.28
N ASN A 279 18.62 -27.92 -1.04
CA ASN A 279 18.65 -28.29 -2.45
C ASN A 279 19.55 -27.38 -3.30
N LEU A 280 19.61 -26.10 -2.96
CA LEU A 280 20.55 -25.14 -3.56
C LEU A 280 22.00 -25.44 -3.15
N CYS A 281 22.24 -25.80 -1.88
CA CYS A 281 23.56 -26.18 -1.39
C CYS A 281 24.02 -27.56 -1.89
N HIS A 282 23.15 -28.56 -2.02
CA HIS A 282 23.50 -29.86 -2.58
C HIS A 282 23.97 -29.78 -4.02
N SER A 283 23.34 -28.93 -4.86
CA SER A 283 23.86 -28.68 -6.20
C SER A 283 25.26 -28.03 -6.21
N PHE A 284 25.66 -27.44 -5.07
CA PHE A 284 26.95 -26.78 -4.86
C PHE A 284 28.05 -27.77 -4.43
N PHE A 285 27.72 -28.83 -3.71
CA PHE A 285 28.66 -29.81 -3.18
C PHE A 285 28.86 -31.06 -4.05
N ASP A 286 27.91 -31.37 -4.96
CA ASP A 286 28.00 -32.52 -5.86
C ASP A 286 28.85 -32.30 -7.12
N GLN A 287 29.48 -31.10 -7.27
CA GLN A 287 30.36 -30.77 -8.40
C GLN A 287 31.84 -30.70 -8.04
N LYS A 288 32.28 -31.39 -6.97
CA LYS A 288 33.72 -31.56 -6.70
C LYS A 288 34.15 -32.99 -6.85
#